data_c9f902ab1680aa85aaa062a910faa27c
#
_entry.id   c9f902ab1680aa85aaa062a910faa27c
#
_cell.length_a   1.000
_cell.length_b   1.000
_cell.length_c   1.000
_cell.angle_alpha   90.00
_cell.angle_beta   90.00
_cell.angle_gamma   90.00
#
_symmetry.space_group_name_H-M   'P 1'
#
loop_
_entity.id
_entity.type
_entity.pdbx_description
1 polymer ?
#
loop_
_entity_poly.entity_id
_entity_poly.type
_entity_poly.pdbx_seq_one_letter_code
_entity_poly.pdbx_strand_id
1 'polypeptide(L)'
;MEDLNITIIQTHLYWEDAESNLKHFDSKINNIIIPTDIIVLPEMFTTGFTMNPQQFAEEHGGKGLQWMIEKAKQKKCAIVGSISVKDKGQFYNRLYWVKPDGHFQFYDKRHLFKMGNEDQFYTAGTEKLIIDYKGWKICPLICYDLRFPVWSKNQKENCYDVLIYVANWPEVRAYPWKQLLIARAIENQSYVVGLNRIGNDGNGVSHSGDSAIINPRGGLMSSIPTHEDKTESFDLSYNYLEDFRNLFPVLSDGDEFKVL
;
A
#
# COMPACT_ATOMS: atom_id res chain seq x y z
N MET A 1 9.61 -11.22 -19.17
CA MET A 1 8.85 -11.46 -17.94
C MET A 1 7.39 -11.19 -18.23
N GLU A 2 6.44 -11.85 -17.54
CA GLU A 2 5.01 -11.60 -17.76
C GLU A 2 4.60 -10.26 -17.15
N ASP A 3 3.60 -9.61 -17.74
CA ASP A 3 3.00 -8.40 -17.20
C ASP A 3 2.28 -8.72 -15.88
N LEU A 4 2.13 -7.72 -15.00
CA LEU A 4 1.56 -7.88 -13.67
C LEU A 4 0.23 -7.14 -13.57
N ASN A 5 -0.84 -7.85 -13.23
CA ASN A 5 -2.17 -7.26 -13.06
C ASN A 5 -2.40 -6.88 -11.59
N ILE A 6 -2.71 -5.61 -11.33
CA ILE A 6 -2.96 -5.07 -10.00
C ILE A 6 -4.37 -4.51 -9.90
N THR A 7 -5.09 -4.92 -8.86
CA THR A 7 -6.42 -4.37 -8.52
C THR A 7 -6.32 -3.53 -7.27
N ILE A 8 -6.79 -2.29 -7.33
CA ILE A 8 -6.91 -1.38 -6.19
C ILE A 8 -8.37 -1.19 -5.79
N ILE A 9 -8.65 -1.12 -4.48
CA ILE A 9 -10.01 -0.96 -3.94
C ILE A 9 -10.10 0.36 -3.18
N GLN A 10 -10.45 1.45 -3.88
CA GLN A 10 -10.77 2.72 -3.25
C GLN A 10 -12.20 2.67 -2.70
N THR A 11 -12.33 2.71 -1.36
CA THR A 11 -13.63 2.62 -0.70
C THR A 11 -13.61 3.29 0.68
N HIS A 12 -14.77 3.46 1.29
CA HIS A 12 -14.88 3.91 2.68
C HIS A 12 -14.48 2.79 3.65
N LEU A 13 -14.13 3.17 4.88
CA LEU A 13 -13.89 2.25 5.99
C LEU A 13 -14.89 2.56 7.12
N TYR A 14 -15.47 1.50 7.70
CA TYR A 14 -16.22 1.57 8.93
C TYR A 14 -15.26 1.81 10.09
N TRP A 15 -15.47 2.91 10.82
CA TRP A 15 -14.58 3.32 11.89
C TRP A 15 -14.60 2.33 13.05
N GLU A 16 -13.42 1.79 13.38
CA GLU A 16 -13.20 0.87 14.50
C GLU A 16 -14.12 -0.38 14.51
N ASP A 17 -14.58 -0.80 13.32
CA ASP A 17 -15.46 -1.96 13.15
C ASP A 17 -14.85 -2.94 12.15
N ALA A 18 -14.00 -3.84 12.68
CA ALA A 18 -13.29 -4.83 11.88
C ALA A 18 -14.24 -5.80 11.17
N GLU A 19 -15.36 -6.17 11.82
CA GLU A 19 -16.29 -7.13 11.23
C GLU A 19 -17.02 -6.55 10.01
N SER A 20 -17.50 -5.32 10.13
CA SER A 20 -18.15 -4.63 9.01
C SER A 20 -17.16 -4.38 7.86
N ASN A 21 -15.92 -3.99 8.18
CA ASN A 21 -14.89 -3.80 7.16
C ASN A 21 -14.57 -5.11 6.42
N LEU A 22 -14.35 -6.21 7.11
CA LEU A 22 -14.08 -7.52 6.48
C LEU A 22 -15.24 -7.96 5.58
N LYS A 23 -16.49 -7.83 6.02
CA LYS A 23 -17.68 -8.12 5.20
C LYS A 23 -17.76 -7.21 3.96
N HIS A 24 -17.43 -5.94 4.13
CA HIS A 24 -17.42 -4.97 3.04
C HIS A 24 -16.38 -5.35 1.98
N PHE A 25 -15.14 -5.65 2.39
CA PHE A 25 -14.10 -6.12 1.47
C PHE A 25 -14.39 -7.49 0.87
N ASP A 26 -15.09 -8.39 1.58
CA ASP A 26 -15.61 -9.64 0.98
C ASP A 26 -16.47 -9.36 -0.23
N SER A 27 -17.43 -8.44 -0.11
CA SER A 27 -18.29 -8.06 -1.24
C SER A 27 -17.49 -7.47 -2.40
N LYS A 28 -16.55 -6.55 -2.10
CA LYS A 28 -15.70 -5.93 -3.13
C LYS A 28 -14.85 -6.95 -3.88
N ILE A 29 -14.14 -7.81 -3.13
CA ILE A 29 -13.24 -8.82 -3.70
C ILE A 29 -14.02 -9.87 -4.49
N ASN A 30 -15.19 -10.30 -4.01
CA ASN A 30 -16.01 -11.28 -4.72
C ASN A 30 -16.48 -10.77 -6.09
N ASN A 31 -16.72 -9.46 -6.22
CA ASN A 31 -17.13 -8.82 -7.47
C ASN A 31 -15.97 -8.59 -8.46
N ILE A 32 -14.73 -8.87 -8.10
CA ILE A 32 -13.60 -8.85 -9.04
C ILE A 32 -13.71 -10.08 -9.93
N ILE A 33 -14.08 -9.86 -11.19
CA ILE A 33 -14.25 -10.92 -12.23
C ILE A 33 -13.04 -11.04 -13.14
N ILE A 34 -12.22 -9.99 -13.23
CA ILE A 34 -11.00 -9.96 -14.04
C ILE A 34 -9.88 -10.68 -13.27
N PRO A 35 -9.10 -11.58 -13.90
CA PRO A 35 -7.91 -12.14 -13.26
C PRO A 35 -7.00 -11.03 -12.75
N THR A 36 -6.53 -11.17 -11.52
CA THR A 36 -5.60 -10.22 -10.91
C THR A 36 -4.50 -10.96 -10.17
N ASP A 37 -3.30 -10.39 -10.16
CA ASP A 37 -2.15 -10.94 -9.47
C ASP A 37 -2.02 -10.39 -8.05
N ILE A 38 -2.44 -9.14 -7.86
CA ILE A 38 -2.35 -8.44 -6.57
C ILE A 38 -3.63 -7.66 -6.32
N ILE A 39 -4.21 -7.81 -5.13
CA ILE A 39 -5.27 -6.93 -4.62
C ILE A 39 -4.69 -6.04 -3.53
N VAL A 40 -4.85 -4.73 -3.68
CA VAL A 40 -4.38 -3.73 -2.71
C VAL A 40 -5.56 -3.21 -1.91
N LEU A 41 -5.41 -3.25 -0.57
CA LEU A 41 -6.36 -2.74 0.43
C LEU A 41 -5.77 -1.51 1.12
N PRO A 42 -6.60 -0.60 1.68
CA PRO A 42 -6.13 0.61 2.35
C PRO A 42 -5.26 0.36 3.60
N GLU A 43 -4.66 1.42 4.11
CA GLU A 43 -4.02 1.45 5.43
C GLU A 43 -5.06 1.17 6.52
N MET A 44 -4.70 0.35 7.52
CA MET A 44 -5.58 -0.06 8.64
C MET A 44 -6.99 -0.42 8.16
N PHE A 45 -7.08 -1.25 7.12
CA PHE A 45 -8.34 -1.52 6.43
C PHE A 45 -9.40 -2.18 7.33
N THR A 46 -9.01 -2.76 8.47
CA THR A 46 -9.92 -3.36 9.45
C THR A 46 -10.55 -2.35 10.40
N THR A 47 -9.90 -1.20 10.65
CA THR A 47 -10.33 -0.26 11.71
C THR A 47 -10.44 1.19 11.25
N GLY A 48 -9.80 1.57 10.14
CA GLY A 48 -9.45 2.96 9.87
C GLY A 48 -8.26 3.39 10.73
N PHE A 49 -7.79 4.62 10.53
CA PHE A 49 -6.58 5.15 11.19
C PHE A 49 -6.84 5.50 12.67
N THR A 50 -7.05 4.47 13.50
CA THR A 50 -7.36 4.63 14.93
C THR A 50 -6.11 4.89 15.77
N MET A 51 -6.23 5.73 16.79
CA MET A 51 -5.24 5.94 17.84
C MET A 51 -5.63 5.23 19.15
N ASN A 52 -6.47 4.20 19.06
CA ASN A 52 -6.85 3.36 20.19
C ASN A 52 -6.48 1.86 19.97
N PRO A 53 -5.17 1.57 19.77
CA PRO A 53 -4.74 0.20 19.51
C PRO A 53 -4.99 -0.75 20.69
N GLN A 54 -5.07 -0.23 21.92
CA GLN A 54 -5.37 -1.05 23.10
C GLN A 54 -6.69 -1.79 22.97
N GLN A 55 -7.67 -1.20 22.30
CA GLN A 55 -9.01 -1.77 22.11
C GLN A 55 -9.16 -2.48 20.77
N PHE A 56 -8.54 -1.96 19.69
CA PHE A 56 -8.86 -2.36 18.33
C PHE A 56 -7.71 -3.07 17.58
N ALA A 57 -6.50 -3.12 18.15
CA ALA A 57 -5.42 -3.89 17.52
C ALA A 57 -5.67 -5.39 17.65
N GLU A 58 -5.37 -6.11 16.57
CA GLU A 58 -5.37 -7.56 16.57
C GLU A 58 -4.03 -8.09 17.06
N GLU A 59 -4.00 -9.26 17.69
CA GLU A 59 -2.74 -9.97 17.92
C GLU A 59 -2.08 -10.34 16.57
N HIS A 60 -0.75 -10.41 16.54
CA HIS A 60 -0.05 -10.90 15.35
C HIS A 60 -0.53 -12.30 14.96
N GLY A 61 -0.97 -12.46 13.72
CA GLY A 61 -1.65 -13.69 13.28
C GLY A 61 -3.17 -13.68 13.50
N GLY A 62 -3.74 -12.54 13.90
CA GLY A 62 -5.16 -12.38 14.23
C GLY A 62 -6.11 -12.51 13.04
N LYS A 63 -7.37 -12.15 13.31
CA LYS A 63 -8.51 -12.38 12.40
C LYS A 63 -8.33 -11.72 11.02
N GLY A 64 -7.80 -10.51 10.98
CA GLY A 64 -7.57 -9.79 9.72
C GLY A 64 -6.54 -10.48 8.84
N LEU A 65 -5.40 -10.91 9.42
CA LEU A 65 -4.40 -11.68 8.67
C LEU A 65 -4.97 -13.02 8.19
N GLN A 66 -5.70 -13.75 9.03
CA GLN A 66 -6.32 -15.01 8.63
C GLN A 66 -7.32 -14.82 7.48
N TRP A 67 -8.10 -13.75 7.53
CA TRP A 67 -8.99 -13.36 6.44
C TRP A 67 -8.20 -13.05 5.15
N MET A 68 -7.08 -12.31 5.21
CA MET A 68 -6.23 -12.06 4.05
C MET A 68 -5.69 -13.36 3.45
N ILE A 69 -5.27 -14.33 4.28
CA ILE A 69 -4.79 -15.64 3.84
C ILE A 69 -5.90 -16.41 3.12
N GLU A 70 -7.10 -16.41 3.67
CA GLU A 70 -8.26 -17.07 3.05
C GLU A 70 -8.59 -16.45 1.68
N LYS A 71 -8.62 -15.10 1.60
CA LYS A 71 -8.93 -14.40 0.35
C LYS A 71 -7.83 -14.57 -0.70
N ALA A 72 -6.56 -14.53 -0.31
CA ALA A 72 -5.45 -14.77 -1.22
C ALA A 72 -5.53 -16.16 -1.85
N LYS A 73 -5.86 -17.16 -1.05
CA LYS A 73 -6.07 -18.55 -1.49
C LYS A 73 -7.29 -18.68 -2.42
N GLN A 74 -8.41 -18.07 -2.03
CA GLN A 74 -9.67 -18.10 -2.78
C GLN A 74 -9.52 -17.46 -4.17
N LYS A 75 -8.88 -16.28 -4.22
CA LYS A 75 -8.69 -15.51 -5.46
C LYS A 75 -7.44 -15.90 -6.24
N LYS A 76 -6.58 -16.75 -5.68
CA LYS A 76 -5.29 -17.18 -6.27
C LYS A 76 -4.38 -16.01 -6.64
N CYS A 77 -4.42 -14.94 -5.86
CA CYS A 77 -3.63 -13.73 -6.03
C CYS A 77 -3.02 -13.27 -4.70
N ALA A 78 -2.02 -12.41 -4.74
CA ALA A 78 -1.51 -11.78 -3.52
C ALA A 78 -2.49 -10.74 -3.00
N ILE A 79 -2.56 -10.56 -1.66
CA ILE A 79 -3.32 -9.49 -1.02
C ILE A 79 -2.37 -8.67 -0.15
N VAL A 80 -2.45 -7.35 -0.28
CA VAL A 80 -1.63 -6.41 0.48
C VAL A 80 -2.51 -5.32 1.11
N GLY A 81 -2.24 -5.00 2.38
CA GLY A 81 -2.94 -3.97 3.15
C GLY A 81 -2.41 -3.91 4.57
N SER A 82 -2.64 -2.81 5.31
CA SER A 82 -2.16 -2.75 6.69
C SER A 82 -3.27 -2.89 7.71
N ILE A 83 -2.88 -3.34 8.90
CA ILE A 83 -3.75 -3.61 10.05
C ILE A 83 -3.08 -3.02 11.30
N SER A 84 -3.87 -2.57 12.28
CA SER A 84 -3.39 -2.28 13.63
C SER A 84 -3.13 -3.60 14.36
N VAL A 85 -1.86 -3.87 14.72
CA VAL A 85 -1.40 -5.16 15.25
C VAL A 85 -0.69 -4.98 16.57
N LYS A 86 -0.96 -5.88 17.52
CA LYS A 86 -0.18 -6.05 18.74
C LYS A 86 0.78 -7.23 18.58
N ASP A 87 2.05 -7.00 18.80
CA ASP A 87 3.09 -8.02 18.73
C ASP A 87 4.14 -7.76 19.84
N LYS A 88 4.45 -8.78 20.63
CA LYS A 88 5.41 -8.73 21.75
C LYS A 88 5.21 -7.53 22.68
N GLY A 89 3.96 -7.18 22.95
CA GLY A 89 3.59 -6.09 23.86
C GLY A 89 3.67 -4.68 23.26
N GLN A 90 3.99 -4.54 21.98
CA GLN A 90 4.03 -3.29 21.24
C GLN A 90 2.90 -3.27 20.20
N PHE A 91 2.49 -2.06 19.77
CA PHE A 91 1.51 -1.88 18.72
C PHE A 91 2.18 -1.38 17.43
N TYR A 92 1.75 -1.88 16.29
CA TYR A 92 2.30 -1.56 14.97
C TYR A 92 1.19 -1.27 13.96
N ASN A 93 1.41 -0.30 13.09
CA ASN A 93 0.71 -0.18 11.82
C ASN A 93 1.44 -1.11 10.85
N ARG A 94 0.96 -2.37 10.75
CA ARG A 94 1.64 -3.47 10.06
C ARG A 94 0.98 -3.77 8.74
N LEU A 95 1.70 -3.58 7.65
CA LEU A 95 1.30 -4.03 6.33
C LEU A 95 1.68 -5.50 6.16
N TYR A 96 0.72 -6.31 5.74
CA TYR A 96 0.96 -7.68 5.33
C TYR A 96 0.94 -7.80 3.82
N TRP A 97 1.86 -8.60 3.31
CA TRP A 97 1.86 -9.15 1.97
C TRP A 97 1.58 -10.64 2.08
N VAL A 98 0.43 -11.07 1.58
CA VAL A 98 -0.03 -12.46 1.69
C VAL A 98 -0.09 -13.09 0.32
N LYS A 99 0.63 -14.20 0.11
CA LYS A 99 0.65 -14.96 -1.15
C LYS A 99 -0.51 -15.97 -1.23
N PRO A 100 -0.86 -16.47 -2.45
CA PRO A 100 -1.94 -17.44 -2.63
C PRO A 100 -1.74 -18.77 -1.88
N ASP A 101 -0.52 -19.14 -1.57
CA ASP A 101 -0.16 -20.34 -0.79
C ASP A 101 -0.29 -20.16 0.73
N GLY A 102 -0.64 -18.93 1.16
CA GLY A 102 -0.79 -18.55 2.57
C GLY A 102 0.50 -18.07 3.23
N HIS A 103 1.65 -18.14 2.56
CA HIS A 103 2.86 -17.52 3.07
C HIS A 103 2.70 -16.00 3.09
N PHE A 104 3.20 -15.36 4.15
CA PHE A 104 3.14 -13.91 4.27
C PHE A 104 4.47 -13.32 4.73
N GLN A 105 4.66 -12.06 4.37
CA GLN A 105 5.71 -11.18 4.86
C GLN A 105 5.04 -9.90 5.39
N PHE A 106 5.73 -9.12 6.20
CA PHE A 106 5.16 -7.91 6.74
C PHE A 106 6.16 -6.76 6.77
N TYR A 107 5.62 -5.55 6.79
CA TYR A 107 6.33 -4.29 6.95
C TYR A 107 5.65 -3.48 8.04
N ASP A 108 6.40 -3.07 9.06
CA ASP A 108 5.94 -2.13 10.07
C ASP A 108 6.25 -0.70 9.62
N LYS A 109 5.25 0.17 9.65
CA LYS A 109 5.38 1.56 9.23
C LYS A 109 6.58 2.25 9.87
N ARG A 110 7.49 2.76 9.02
CA ARG A 110 8.71 3.44 9.50
C ARG A 110 8.41 4.82 10.04
N HIS A 111 7.65 5.61 9.29
CA HIS A 111 7.40 7.01 9.63
C HIS A 111 5.99 7.16 10.19
N LEU A 112 5.92 7.23 11.51
CA LEU A 112 4.66 7.46 12.22
C LEU A 112 4.22 8.91 12.07
N PHE A 113 2.93 9.13 11.85
CA PHE A 113 2.35 10.44 11.63
C PHE A 113 2.17 11.19 12.97
N LYS A 114 3.23 11.88 13.42
CA LYS A 114 3.29 12.59 14.70
C LYS A 114 2.22 13.65 14.87
N MET A 115 1.81 14.33 13.78
CA MET A 115 0.71 15.31 13.83
C MET A 115 -0.64 14.68 14.18
N GLY A 116 -0.79 13.37 13.96
CA GLY A 116 -1.92 12.55 14.40
C GLY A 116 -1.65 11.77 15.69
N ASN A 117 -0.55 12.06 16.38
CA ASN A 117 -0.10 11.37 17.59
C ASN A 117 0.16 9.86 17.42
N GLU A 118 0.37 9.38 16.20
CA GLU A 118 0.60 7.96 15.93
C GLU A 118 1.81 7.41 16.71
N ASP A 119 2.87 8.22 16.88
CA ASP A 119 4.07 7.88 17.63
C ASP A 119 3.90 7.74 19.15
N GLN A 120 2.74 8.14 19.69
CA GLN A 120 2.40 7.93 21.10
C GLN A 120 1.75 6.57 21.34
N PHE A 121 1.22 5.95 20.31
CA PHE A 121 0.42 4.71 20.40
C PHE A 121 1.06 3.54 19.65
N TYR A 122 1.82 3.79 18.60
CA TYR A 122 2.43 2.77 17.74
C TYR A 122 3.95 2.86 17.77
N THR A 123 4.58 1.74 17.50
CA THR A 123 6.03 1.58 17.40
C THR A 123 6.45 1.61 15.93
N ALA A 124 7.47 2.39 15.60
CA ALA A 124 8.02 2.47 14.25
C ALA A 124 8.80 1.20 13.88
N GLY A 125 8.64 0.77 12.63
CA GLY A 125 9.49 -0.27 12.03
C GLY A 125 10.88 0.26 11.65
N THR A 126 11.82 -0.65 11.43
CA THR A 126 13.21 -0.34 11.07
C THR A 126 13.63 -0.93 9.72
N GLU A 127 12.94 -1.95 9.26
CA GLU A 127 13.31 -2.73 8.08
C GLU A 127 12.45 -2.38 6.87
N LYS A 128 13.09 -2.20 5.71
CA LYS A 128 12.40 -2.07 4.44
C LYS A 128 12.10 -3.47 3.89
N LEU A 129 10.90 -3.65 3.37
CA LEU A 129 10.48 -4.90 2.73
C LEU A 129 10.55 -4.76 1.21
N ILE A 130 11.24 -5.70 0.56
CA ILE A 130 11.18 -5.90 -0.90
C ILE A 130 10.78 -7.34 -1.14
N ILE A 131 9.78 -7.54 -1.97
CA ILE A 131 9.14 -8.83 -2.21
C ILE A 131 9.38 -9.26 -3.64
N ASP A 132 9.88 -10.49 -3.81
CA ASP A 132 9.90 -11.13 -5.12
C ASP A 132 8.56 -11.87 -5.36
N TYR A 133 7.83 -11.41 -6.36
CA TYR A 133 6.55 -12.01 -6.74
C TYR A 133 6.38 -12.04 -8.26
N LYS A 134 6.21 -13.24 -8.83
CA LYS A 134 6.12 -13.48 -10.28
C LYS A 134 7.28 -12.86 -11.10
N GLY A 135 8.45 -12.76 -10.49
CA GLY A 135 9.63 -12.15 -11.09
C GLY A 135 9.73 -10.63 -10.90
N TRP A 136 8.68 -9.95 -10.45
CA TRP A 136 8.70 -8.54 -10.10
C TRP A 136 9.22 -8.31 -8.69
N LYS A 137 9.94 -7.22 -8.48
CA LYS A 137 10.35 -6.75 -7.15
C LYS A 137 9.43 -5.63 -6.70
N ILE A 138 8.78 -5.82 -5.56
CA ILE A 138 7.72 -4.93 -5.07
C ILE A 138 8.09 -4.40 -3.70
N CYS A 139 8.03 -3.08 -3.52
CA CYS A 139 8.28 -2.39 -2.26
C CYS A 139 6.97 -1.79 -1.72
N PRO A 140 6.32 -2.41 -0.72
CA PRO A 140 5.12 -1.87 -0.10
C PRO A 140 5.49 -0.94 1.07
N LEU A 141 4.87 0.23 1.12
CA LEU A 141 5.03 1.26 2.14
C LEU A 141 3.65 1.77 2.62
N ILE A 142 3.65 2.54 3.71
CA ILE A 142 2.40 2.99 4.34
C ILE A 142 2.35 4.52 4.41
N CYS A 143 1.35 5.12 3.74
CA CYS A 143 0.84 6.46 3.91
C CYS A 143 1.93 7.53 4.09
N TYR A 144 2.25 7.90 5.32
CA TYR A 144 3.20 8.98 5.65
C TYR A 144 4.63 8.71 5.16
N ASP A 145 5.00 7.44 4.92
CA ASP A 145 6.29 7.08 4.29
C ASP A 145 6.48 7.78 2.94
N LEU A 146 5.39 8.10 2.24
CA LEU A 146 5.40 8.84 0.98
C LEU A 146 6.14 10.20 1.08
N ARG A 147 6.16 10.82 2.26
CA ARG A 147 6.84 12.11 2.48
C ARG A 147 8.35 12.01 2.59
N PHE A 148 8.90 10.80 2.68
CA PHE A 148 10.32 10.57 2.97
C PHE A 148 11.02 9.94 1.76
N PRO A 149 11.60 10.77 0.84
CA PRO A 149 12.19 10.28 -0.40
C PRO A 149 13.36 9.31 -0.16
N VAL A 150 14.18 9.54 0.87
CA VAL A 150 15.31 8.68 1.18
C VAL A 150 14.87 7.25 1.52
N TRP A 151 13.74 7.09 2.25
CA TRP A 151 13.21 5.77 2.56
C TRP A 151 12.63 5.07 1.32
N SER A 152 12.01 5.82 0.42
CA SER A 152 11.43 5.30 -0.82
C SER A 152 12.46 5.12 -1.92
N LYS A 153 13.70 5.64 -1.77
CA LYS A 153 14.68 5.66 -2.86
C LYS A 153 15.02 4.26 -3.32
N ASN A 154 14.91 4.06 -4.64
CA ASN A 154 15.38 2.88 -5.35
C ASN A 154 16.90 2.91 -5.43
N GLN A 155 17.54 1.80 -5.11
CA GLN A 155 18.99 1.65 -5.11
C GLN A 155 19.39 0.47 -5.98
N LYS A 156 20.56 0.55 -6.60
CA LYS A 156 21.05 -0.45 -7.54
C LYS A 156 21.04 -1.88 -6.97
N GLU A 157 21.48 -2.05 -5.73
CA GLU A 157 21.58 -3.38 -5.09
C GLU A 157 20.23 -3.98 -4.70
N ASN A 158 19.24 -3.13 -4.37
CA ASN A 158 17.91 -3.53 -3.93
C ASN A 158 16.82 -2.86 -4.78
N CYS A 159 17.01 -2.89 -6.11
CA CYS A 159 16.10 -2.25 -7.04
C CYS A 159 14.73 -2.94 -7.02
N TYR A 160 13.68 -2.14 -6.92
CA TYR A 160 12.30 -2.60 -7.05
C TYR A 160 11.67 -2.04 -8.34
N ASP A 161 10.63 -2.71 -8.80
CA ASP A 161 9.91 -2.41 -10.04
C ASP A 161 8.59 -1.71 -9.78
N VAL A 162 7.97 -2.02 -8.64
CA VAL A 162 6.69 -1.46 -8.20
C VAL A 162 6.81 -0.95 -6.76
N LEU A 163 6.36 0.27 -6.54
CA LEU A 163 6.24 0.89 -5.23
C LEU A 163 4.76 1.04 -4.88
N ILE A 164 4.31 0.45 -3.78
CA ILE A 164 2.92 0.49 -3.33
C ILE A 164 2.82 1.35 -2.08
N TYR A 165 1.85 2.28 -2.06
CA TYR A 165 1.45 3.02 -0.85
C TYR A 165 0.00 2.74 -0.53
N VAL A 166 -0.26 2.22 0.68
CA VAL A 166 -1.61 2.10 1.24
C VAL A 166 -1.85 3.22 2.24
N ALA A 167 -3.02 3.89 2.22
CA ALA A 167 -3.19 5.13 2.97
C ALA A 167 -4.60 5.37 3.56
N ASN A 168 -4.59 6.15 4.65
CA ASN A 168 -5.67 7.02 5.13
C ASN A 168 -5.17 8.48 5.03
N TRP A 169 -5.08 9.00 3.82
CA TRP A 169 -4.51 10.32 3.56
C TRP A 169 -5.63 11.37 3.47
N PRO A 170 -5.65 12.37 4.37
CA PRO A 170 -6.73 13.35 4.43
C PRO A 170 -6.84 14.23 3.18
N GLU A 171 -8.07 14.56 2.80
CA GLU A 171 -8.40 15.38 1.64
C GLU A 171 -7.74 16.77 1.65
N VAL A 172 -7.60 17.40 2.81
CA VAL A 172 -6.90 18.70 2.95
C VAL A 172 -5.44 18.66 2.50
N ARG A 173 -4.89 17.47 2.29
CA ARG A 173 -3.55 17.20 1.78
C ARG A 173 -3.54 16.40 0.49
N ALA A 174 -4.64 16.40 -0.27
CA ALA A 174 -4.75 15.68 -1.55
C ALA A 174 -3.71 16.14 -2.58
N TYR A 175 -3.42 17.43 -2.65
CA TYR A 175 -2.42 17.95 -3.59
C TYR A 175 -1.02 17.34 -3.36
N PRO A 176 -0.42 17.38 -2.14
CA PRO A 176 0.84 16.69 -1.92
C PRO A 176 0.78 15.16 -2.15
N TRP A 177 -0.34 14.48 -1.87
CA TRP A 177 -0.51 13.06 -2.19
C TRP A 177 -0.26 12.80 -3.67
N LYS A 178 -0.99 13.49 -4.54
CA LYS A 178 -0.88 13.36 -6.00
C LYS A 178 0.53 13.67 -6.51
N GLN A 179 1.12 14.80 -6.08
CA GLN A 179 2.43 15.23 -6.57
C GLN A 179 3.56 14.30 -6.11
N LEU A 180 3.52 13.84 -4.85
CA LEU A 180 4.55 12.96 -4.33
C LEU A 180 4.50 11.57 -4.96
N LEU A 181 3.32 11.01 -5.25
CA LEU A 181 3.22 9.73 -5.98
C LEU A 181 3.89 9.82 -7.36
N ILE A 182 3.64 10.92 -8.10
CA ILE A 182 4.28 11.16 -9.40
C ILE A 182 5.81 11.29 -9.25
N ALA A 183 6.26 12.07 -8.27
CA ALA A 183 7.68 12.24 -7.99
C ALA A 183 8.37 10.90 -7.68
N ARG A 184 7.72 10.04 -6.87
CA ARG A 184 8.25 8.71 -6.54
C ARG A 184 8.38 7.82 -7.78
N ALA A 185 7.45 7.88 -8.72
CA ALA A 185 7.54 7.12 -9.97
C ALA A 185 8.73 7.58 -10.83
N ILE A 186 8.90 8.90 -11.00
CA ILE A 186 9.94 9.50 -11.83
C ILE A 186 11.33 9.23 -11.24
N GLU A 187 11.56 9.58 -9.98
CA GLU A 187 12.89 9.51 -9.34
C GLU A 187 13.39 8.09 -9.11
N ASN A 188 12.47 7.11 -9.07
CA ASN A 188 12.79 5.70 -8.83
C ASN A 188 12.65 4.83 -10.08
N GLN A 189 12.25 5.41 -11.20
CA GLN A 189 12.00 4.69 -12.46
C GLN A 189 11.22 3.38 -12.20
N SER A 190 10.12 3.48 -11.46
CA SER A 190 9.27 2.37 -11.06
C SER A 190 7.79 2.71 -11.27
N TYR A 191 6.96 1.69 -11.42
CA TYR A 191 5.53 1.91 -11.25
C TYR A 191 5.23 2.32 -9.82
N VAL A 192 4.24 3.22 -9.64
CA VAL A 192 3.73 3.60 -8.31
C VAL A 192 2.25 3.32 -8.24
N VAL A 193 1.85 2.60 -7.21
CA VAL A 193 0.46 2.31 -6.85
C VAL A 193 0.16 3.04 -5.55
N GLY A 194 -0.63 4.09 -5.61
CA GLY A 194 -1.11 4.80 -4.42
C GLY A 194 -2.58 4.48 -4.19
N LEU A 195 -2.88 3.73 -3.13
CA LEU A 195 -4.26 3.46 -2.72
C LEU A 195 -4.60 4.24 -1.46
N ASN A 196 -5.66 5.04 -1.52
CA ASN A 196 -6.21 5.77 -0.39
C ASN A 196 -7.69 5.42 -0.20
N ARG A 197 -8.18 5.53 1.04
CA ARG A 197 -9.61 5.41 1.33
C ARG A 197 -10.40 6.65 0.94
N ILE A 198 -11.74 6.56 0.94
CA ILE A 198 -12.67 7.70 0.83
C ILE A 198 -13.53 7.84 2.10
N GLY A 199 -14.30 8.94 2.16
CA GLY A 199 -15.28 9.22 3.20
C GLY A 199 -14.67 9.76 4.49
N ASN A 200 -15.51 10.06 5.46
CA ASN A 200 -15.08 10.58 6.76
C ASN A 200 -14.62 9.44 7.68
N ASP A 201 -13.63 9.71 8.51
CA ASP A 201 -13.28 8.84 9.62
C ASP A 201 -14.13 9.18 10.89
N GLY A 202 -13.89 8.45 12.00
CA GLY A 202 -14.59 8.67 13.25
C GLY A 202 -14.30 10.01 13.92
N ASN A 203 -13.26 10.71 13.49
CA ASN A 203 -12.88 12.05 13.96
C ASN A 203 -13.42 13.15 13.03
N GLY A 204 -14.22 12.81 12.01
CA GLY A 204 -14.76 13.75 11.04
C GLY A 204 -13.74 14.22 9.98
N VAL A 205 -12.58 13.57 9.86
CA VAL A 205 -11.58 13.91 8.83
C VAL A 205 -12.01 13.32 7.51
N SER A 206 -12.16 14.18 6.48
CA SER A 206 -12.52 13.78 5.13
C SER A 206 -11.33 13.20 4.38
N HIS A 207 -11.59 12.14 3.58
CA HIS A 207 -10.66 11.47 2.69
C HIS A 207 -11.26 11.42 1.29
N SER A 208 -10.53 11.95 0.32
CA SER A 208 -11.02 12.07 -1.06
C SER A 208 -10.68 10.87 -1.94
N GLY A 209 -9.89 9.91 -1.45
CA GLY A 209 -9.33 8.86 -2.27
C GLY A 209 -8.15 9.38 -3.08
N ASP A 210 -8.40 9.80 -4.32
CA ASP A 210 -7.33 10.20 -5.24
C ASP A 210 -6.28 9.09 -5.42
N SER A 211 -6.75 7.85 -5.39
CA SER A 211 -5.91 6.69 -5.66
C SER A 211 -5.42 6.72 -7.11
N ALA A 212 -4.18 6.31 -7.32
CA ALA A 212 -3.55 6.42 -8.62
C ALA A 212 -2.59 5.27 -8.90
N ILE A 213 -2.52 4.89 -10.18
CA ILE A 213 -1.44 4.07 -10.72
C ILE A 213 -0.66 4.93 -11.72
N ILE A 214 0.65 4.98 -11.53
CA ILE A 214 1.54 5.88 -12.26
C ILE A 214 2.66 5.04 -12.90
N ASN A 215 2.91 5.29 -14.17
CA ASN A 215 3.99 4.61 -14.89
C ASN A 215 5.38 5.18 -14.51
N PRO A 216 6.48 4.49 -14.84
CA PRO A 216 7.84 4.91 -14.48
C PRO A 216 8.28 6.28 -15.02
N ARG A 217 7.55 6.86 -15.98
CA ARG A 217 7.79 8.20 -16.54
C ARG A 217 6.95 9.30 -15.85
N GLY A 218 6.15 8.94 -14.83
CA GLY A 218 5.25 9.85 -14.12
C GLY A 218 3.89 10.02 -14.80
N GLY A 219 3.59 9.28 -15.85
CA GLY A 219 2.28 9.30 -16.51
C GLY A 219 1.22 8.60 -15.69
N LEU A 220 0.06 9.26 -15.52
CA LEU A 220 -1.09 8.69 -14.83
C LEU A 220 -1.75 7.62 -15.70
N MET A 221 -1.87 6.40 -15.18
CA MET A 221 -2.51 5.27 -15.85
C MET A 221 -3.96 5.07 -15.40
N SER A 222 -4.27 5.44 -14.15
CA SER A 222 -5.61 5.36 -13.58
C SER A 222 -6.25 6.73 -13.42
N SER A 223 -7.57 6.76 -13.40
CA SER A 223 -8.35 7.97 -13.15
C SER A 223 -9.55 7.67 -12.26
N ILE A 224 -9.32 7.15 -11.04
CA ILE A 224 -10.42 6.98 -10.09
C ILE A 224 -10.86 8.37 -9.65
N PRO A 225 -12.11 8.76 -9.89
CA PRO A 225 -12.61 10.06 -9.48
C PRO A 225 -12.56 10.23 -7.97
N THR A 226 -12.38 11.49 -7.55
CA THR A 226 -12.43 11.91 -6.14
C THR A 226 -13.77 11.51 -5.52
N HIS A 227 -13.73 10.93 -4.29
CA HIS A 227 -14.89 10.44 -3.54
C HIS A 227 -15.66 9.27 -4.16
N GLU A 228 -15.22 8.71 -5.27
CA GLU A 228 -15.89 7.56 -5.89
C GLU A 228 -15.46 6.24 -5.22
N ASP A 229 -16.44 5.44 -4.83
CA ASP A 229 -16.22 4.06 -4.38
C ASP A 229 -15.99 3.17 -5.60
N LYS A 230 -14.73 2.83 -5.87
CA LYS A 230 -14.34 2.14 -7.09
C LYS A 230 -13.29 1.06 -6.86
N THR A 231 -13.50 -0.07 -7.52
CA THR A 231 -12.50 -1.13 -7.68
C THR A 231 -12.03 -1.11 -9.13
N GLU A 232 -10.72 -1.03 -9.35
CA GLU A 232 -10.16 -0.90 -10.70
C GLU A 232 -8.89 -1.75 -10.83
N SER A 233 -8.72 -2.39 -12.01
CA SER A 233 -7.59 -3.28 -12.31
C SER A 233 -6.77 -2.73 -13.47
N PHE A 234 -5.44 -2.89 -13.39
CA PHE A 234 -4.47 -2.38 -14.36
C PHE A 234 -3.40 -3.41 -14.65
N ASP A 235 -2.96 -3.43 -15.91
CA ASP A 235 -1.81 -4.21 -16.35
C ASP A 235 -0.54 -3.34 -16.30
N LEU A 236 0.49 -3.80 -15.61
CA LEU A 236 1.82 -3.20 -15.59
C LEU A 236 2.73 -3.97 -16.53
N SER A 237 3.25 -3.31 -17.55
CA SER A 237 4.12 -3.97 -18.54
C SER A 237 5.57 -4.00 -18.08
N TYR A 238 6.14 -5.21 -17.94
CA TYR A 238 7.53 -5.39 -17.58
C TYR A 238 8.47 -4.89 -18.70
N ASN A 239 8.13 -5.17 -19.95
CA ASN A 239 8.92 -4.73 -21.08
C ASN A 239 8.99 -3.19 -21.17
N TYR A 240 7.87 -2.50 -20.91
CA TYR A 240 7.86 -1.03 -20.86
C TYR A 240 8.81 -0.48 -19.81
N LEU A 241 8.85 -1.09 -18.62
CA LEU A 241 9.75 -0.70 -17.53
C LEU A 241 11.22 -0.92 -17.91
N GLU A 242 11.57 -2.11 -18.41
CA GLU A 242 12.93 -2.44 -18.82
C GLU A 242 13.42 -1.55 -19.97
N ASP A 243 12.61 -1.38 -21.02
CA ASP A 243 12.95 -0.53 -22.17
C ASP A 243 13.24 0.90 -21.72
N PHE A 244 12.42 1.42 -20.79
CA PHE A 244 12.64 2.77 -20.26
C PHE A 244 13.94 2.86 -19.43
N ARG A 245 14.22 1.91 -18.55
CA ARG A 245 15.43 1.89 -17.74
C ARG A 245 16.69 1.72 -18.61
N ASN A 246 16.61 0.91 -19.65
CA ASN A 246 17.71 0.73 -20.61
C ASN A 246 17.95 1.99 -21.45
N LEU A 247 16.89 2.67 -21.87
CA LEU A 247 16.98 3.91 -22.65
C LEU A 247 17.54 5.08 -21.83
N PHE A 248 17.20 5.14 -20.54
CA PHE A 248 17.57 6.22 -19.64
C PHE A 248 17.98 5.68 -18.26
N PRO A 249 19.21 5.19 -18.08
CA PRO A 249 19.65 4.40 -16.91
C PRO A 249 20.01 5.29 -15.69
N VAL A 250 19.16 6.20 -15.29
CA VAL A 250 19.37 7.17 -14.18
C VAL A 250 19.70 6.50 -12.84
N LEU A 251 19.17 5.31 -12.60
CA LEU A 251 19.43 4.60 -11.33
C LEU A 251 20.91 4.21 -11.16
N SER A 252 21.65 4.07 -12.26
CA SER A 252 23.08 3.78 -12.22
C SER A 252 23.95 4.97 -11.81
N ASP A 253 23.43 6.18 -11.97
CA ASP A 253 24.12 7.44 -11.69
C ASP A 253 23.87 7.94 -10.24
N GLY A 254 23.00 7.24 -9.52
CA GLY A 254 22.61 7.64 -8.16
C GLY A 254 23.70 7.38 -7.12
N ASP A 255 23.72 8.22 -6.09
CA ASP A 255 24.61 8.06 -4.95
C ASP A 255 24.22 6.85 -4.11
N GLU A 256 25.21 6.16 -3.55
CA GLU A 256 24.98 5.13 -2.53
C GLU A 256 24.81 5.78 -1.16
N PHE A 257 23.85 5.32 -0.39
CA PHE A 257 23.63 5.76 0.98
C PHE A 257 23.04 4.65 1.84
N LYS A 258 23.22 4.76 3.15
CA LYS A 258 22.64 3.85 4.13
C LYS A 258 21.75 4.62 5.09
N VAL A 259 20.52 4.15 5.26
CA VAL A 259 19.62 4.64 6.30
C VAL A 259 20.00 3.96 7.62
N LEU A 260 20.30 4.74 8.65
CA LEU A 260 20.70 4.26 9.98
C LEU A 260 19.48 4.06 10.89
#